data_6bd1440ea445433fbba9d23677bf1227
#
_entry.id   6bd1440ea445433fbba9d23677bf1227
#
_cell.length_a   1.000
_cell.length_b   1.000
_cell.length_c   1.000
_cell.angle_alpha   90.00
_cell.angle_beta   90.00
_cell.angle_gamma   90.00
#
_symmetry.space_group_name_H-M   'P 1'
#
loop_
_entity.id
_entity.type
_entity.pdbx_description
1 polymer ?
#
loop_
_entity_poly.entity_id
_entity_poly.type
_entity_poly.pdbx_seq_one_letter_code
_entity_poly.pdbx_strand_id
1 'polypeptide(L)'
;MKRIVALSTLALTLLFVQTAFAELTKLADNVYAYVGVKDASPARSFAANAGIVIGRDGVLVVDTLISAKEGERFLADIRKVTDKPIKYVVNTHAHLDHAFGNCVFARLGATVISHTADRKLLERVGADTLKNIGNFGLKPEDMAGTEIVYPALTFSDRMQIDLGDEAVELIRVAPSHTEGSVVVYVPSKKLLFAGDILFTDFHPFLADGDIAGWTRTIDALLTMDVERIIPGHGPLSGKNDLKEMKAYLLLFDSKARELAATSQDVDAIAAELKKVLPKRSMAEWMIAYNVKSRYLGKK
;
A
#
# COMPACT_ATOMS: atom_id res chain seq x y z
N MET A 1 38.18 49.29 42.02
CA MET A 1 37.05 48.29 41.98
C MET A 1 36.56 48.22 40.55
N LYS A 2 36.97 47.14 39.81
CA LYS A 2 36.55 46.90 38.42
C LYS A 2 35.39 45.89 38.47
N ARG A 3 34.21 46.29 37.98
CA ARG A 3 33.04 45.40 37.85
C ARG A 3 33.18 44.62 36.55
N ILE A 4 33.26 43.32 36.65
CA ILE A 4 33.18 42.40 35.53
C ILE A 4 31.70 42.12 35.27
N VAL A 5 31.20 42.48 34.08
CA VAL A 5 29.88 42.14 33.61
C VAL A 5 30.04 40.85 32.82
N ALA A 6 29.48 39.75 33.32
CA ALA A 6 29.42 38.50 32.61
C ALA A 6 28.20 38.52 31.67
N LEU A 7 28.42 38.49 30.37
CA LEU A 7 27.39 38.24 29.36
C LEU A 7 27.19 36.71 29.26
N SER A 8 26.05 36.22 29.73
CA SER A 8 25.60 34.85 29.47
C SER A 8 24.91 34.82 28.11
N THR A 9 25.59 34.23 27.14
CA THR A 9 25.00 33.87 25.84
C THR A 9 24.12 32.62 25.99
N LEU A 10 22.81 32.84 25.93
CA LEU A 10 21.83 31.74 25.87
C LEU A 10 21.83 31.17 24.43
N ALA A 11 22.45 29.98 24.24
CA ALA A 11 22.40 29.30 22.98
C ALA A 11 21.02 28.60 22.85
N LEU A 12 20.17 29.17 22.00
CA LEU A 12 18.87 28.59 21.64
C LEU A 12 19.12 27.45 20.65
N THR A 13 19.19 26.20 21.11
CA THR A 13 19.20 25.00 20.25
C THR A 13 17.82 24.82 19.65
N LEU A 14 17.63 25.24 18.40
CA LEU A 14 16.48 24.83 17.59
C LEU A 14 16.57 23.34 17.32
N LEU A 15 15.78 22.56 18.05
CA LEU A 15 15.48 21.18 17.70
C LEU A 15 14.62 21.21 16.42
N PHE A 16 15.25 21.00 15.27
CA PHE A 16 14.54 20.63 14.06
C PHE A 16 13.94 19.23 14.29
N VAL A 17 12.66 19.19 14.59
CA VAL A 17 11.88 17.94 14.43
C VAL A 17 11.85 17.68 12.93
N GLN A 18 12.80 16.87 12.44
CA GLN A 18 12.67 16.29 11.11
C GLN A 18 11.44 15.39 11.15
N THR A 19 10.33 15.86 10.62
CA THR A 19 9.24 14.97 10.20
C THR A 19 9.85 14.06 9.15
N ALA A 20 10.07 12.79 9.51
CA ALA A 20 10.58 11.79 8.60
C ALA A 20 9.50 11.54 7.53
N PHE A 21 9.51 12.33 6.47
CA PHE A 21 8.74 12.04 5.27
C PHE A 21 9.27 10.73 4.67
N ALA A 22 8.37 9.90 4.15
CA ALA A 22 8.77 8.76 3.36
C ALA A 22 9.70 9.24 2.24
N GLU A 23 10.88 8.66 2.15
CA GLU A 23 11.86 8.97 1.12
C GLU A 23 11.82 7.87 0.05
N LEU A 24 11.88 8.26 -1.21
CA LEU A 24 11.93 7.32 -2.32
C LEU A 24 13.27 6.59 -2.32
N THR A 25 13.26 5.35 -1.84
CA THR A 25 14.46 4.54 -1.62
C THR A 25 14.83 3.78 -2.88
N LYS A 26 16.11 3.81 -3.28
CA LYS A 26 16.64 2.96 -4.36
C LYS A 26 16.72 1.51 -3.87
N LEU A 27 15.98 0.62 -4.51
CA LEU A 27 15.95 -0.80 -4.17
C LEU A 27 16.80 -1.66 -5.12
N ALA A 28 16.88 -1.25 -6.38
CA ALA A 28 17.74 -1.84 -7.39
C ALA A 28 18.11 -0.76 -8.41
N ASP A 29 18.96 -1.09 -9.39
CA ASP A 29 19.17 -0.17 -10.51
C ASP A 29 17.83 0.03 -11.22
N ASN A 30 17.45 1.31 -11.35
CA ASN A 30 16.21 1.74 -11.98
C ASN A 30 14.91 1.34 -11.27
N VAL A 31 14.96 0.84 -10.02
CA VAL A 31 13.78 0.53 -9.22
C VAL A 31 13.84 1.27 -7.89
N TYR A 32 12.79 2.04 -7.61
CA TYR A 32 12.66 2.84 -6.39
C TYR A 32 11.27 2.65 -5.78
N ALA A 33 11.16 2.73 -4.46
CA ALA A 33 9.87 2.72 -3.78
C ALA A 33 9.89 3.45 -2.43
N TYR A 34 8.74 3.90 -1.98
CA TYR A 34 8.49 4.14 -0.58
C TYR A 34 8.36 2.80 0.12
N VAL A 35 9.08 2.61 1.21
CA VAL A 35 9.00 1.42 2.06
C VAL A 35 9.20 1.79 3.51
N GLY A 36 8.48 1.12 4.41
CA GLY A 36 8.62 1.33 5.85
C GLY A 36 8.17 2.72 6.31
N VAL A 37 7.18 3.29 5.66
CA VAL A 37 6.55 4.56 6.08
C VAL A 37 6.02 4.40 7.50
N LYS A 38 6.36 5.31 8.41
CA LYS A 38 6.00 5.21 9.83
C LYS A 38 4.69 5.92 10.19
N ASP A 39 4.24 6.86 9.38
CA ASP A 39 3.00 7.58 9.59
C ASP A 39 1.84 6.86 8.88
N ALA A 40 1.08 6.06 9.64
CA ALA A 40 -0.11 5.37 9.15
C ALA A 40 -1.41 6.20 9.30
N SER A 41 -1.29 7.53 9.42
CA SER A 41 -2.49 8.37 9.39
C SER A 41 -3.19 8.29 8.02
N PRO A 42 -4.51 8.47 7.98
CA PRO A 42 -5.26 8.44 6.72
C PRO A 42 -4.70 9.40 5.65
N ALA A 43 -4.41 10.64 6.02
CA ALA A 43 -3.87 11.66 5.12
C ALA A 43 -2.46 11.33 4.58
N ARG A 44 -1.79 10.32 5.13
CA ARG A 44 -0.49 9.78 4.68
C ARG A 44 -0.65 8.38 4.06
N SER A 45 -1.79 8.15 3.40
CA SER A 45 -2.10 6.90 2.70
C SER A 45 -2.05 5.67 3.59
N PHE A 46 -2.37 5.79 4.88
CA PHE A 46 -2.25 4.69 5.85
C PHE A 46 -0.87 4.00 5.82
N ALA A 47 0.19 4.73 5.48
CA ALA A 47 1.54 4.20 5.24
C ALA A 47 1.62 3.20 4.06
N ALA A 48 0.77 3.34 3.06
CA ALA A 48 0.87 2.54 1.83
C ALA A 48 2.19 2.81 1.10
N ASN A 49 2.76 1.76 0.56
CA ASN A 49 3.93 1.82 -0.31
C ASN A 49 3.50 2.07 -1.76
N ALA A 50 4.38 2.74 -2.50
CA ALA A 50 4.26 2.97 -3.94
C ALA A 50 5.66 2.97 -4.54
N GLY A 51 5.80 2.68 -5.84
CA GLY A 51 7.13 2.63 -6.42
C GLY A 51 7.17 2.90 -7.91
N ILE A 52 8.38 2.86 -8.47
CA ILE A 52 8.63 3.07 -9.89
C ILE A 52 9.64 2.07 -10.44
N VAL A 53 9.44 1.76 -11.70
CA VAL A 53 10.43 1.08 -12.56
C VAL A 53 10.77 2.01 -13.71
N ILE A 54 12.06 2.28 -13.91
CA ILE A 54 12.56 3.20 -14.93
C ILE A 54 13.19 2.36 -16.03
N GLY A 55 12.67 2.45 -17.24
CA GLY A 55 13.32 1.91 -18.44
C GLY A 55 13.88 2.99 -19.35
N ARG A 56 14.47 2.57 -20.46
CA ARG A 56 14.97 3.50 -21.48
C ARG A 56 13.88 4.42 -22.00
N ASP A 57 12.70 3.89 -22.24
CA ASP A 57 11.64 4.57 -22.97
C ASP A 57 10.65 5.32 -22.05
N GLY A 58 10.78 5.20 -20.73
CA GLY A 58 9.91 5.88 -19.77
C GLY A 58 9.84 5.18 -18.41
N VAL A 59 8.88 5.62 -17.61
CA VAL A 59 8.66 5.18 -16.25
C VAL A 59 7.31 4.48 -16.14
N LEU A 60 7.28 3.37 -15.41
CA LEU A 60 6.08 2.74 -14.89
C LEU A 60 5.99 3.03 -13.40
N VAL A 61 4.84 3.55 -12.95
CA VAL A 61 4.50 3.80 -11.55
C VAL A 61 3.66 2.63 -11.05
N VAL A 62 3.96 2.12 -9.86
CA VAL A 62 3.19 1.09 -9.15
C VAL A 62 2.52 1.74 -7.96
N ASP A 63 1.20 1.82 -8.00
CA ASP A 63 0.32 2.51 -7.06
C ASP A 63 0.60 4.01 -6.96
N THR A 64 -0.39 4.78 -6.49
CA THR A 64 -0.36 6.24 -6.61
C THR A 64 -0.72 6.97 -5.31
N LEU A 65 -0.89 6.22 -4.22
CA LEU A 65 -1.29 6.75 -2.92
C LEU A 65 -2.76 7.26 -2.90
N ILE A 66 -3.14 7.90 -1.78
CA ILE A 66 -4.54 8.12 -1.42
C ILE A 66 -5.20 9.35 -2.06
N SER A 67 -4.42 10.31 -2.53
CA SER A 67 -4.98 11.60 -2.98
C SER A 67 -4.09 12.29 -4.01
N ALA A 68 -4.62 13.32 -4.68
CA ALA A 68 -3.82 14.19 -5.53
C ALA A 68 -2.62 14.78 -4.78
N LYS A 69 -2.80 15.24 -3.55
CA LYS A 69 -1.74 15.79 -2.71
C LYS A 69 -0.59 14.80 -2.49
N GLU A 70 -0.90 13.55 -2.12
CA GLU A 70 0.12 12.53 -1.92
C GLU A 70 0.72 12.04 -3.25
N GLY A 71 -0.08 11.96 -4.31
CA GLY A 71 0.40 11.68 -5.67
C GLY A 71 1.36 12.76 -6.20
N GLU A 72 1.07 14.04 -5.96
CA GLU A 72 1.95 15.17 -6.34
C GLU A 72 3.27 15.13 -5.54
N ARG A 73 3.21 14.80 -4.25
CA ARG A 73 4.41 14.58 -3.44
C ARG A 73 5.25 13.43 -4.03
N PHE A 74 4.60 12.31 -4.37
CA PHE A 74 5.28 11.18 -4.99
C PHE A 74 5.89 11.55 -6.35
N LEU A 75 5.16 12.27 -7.18
CA LEU A 75 5.66 12.79 -8.45
C LEU A 75 6.90 13.68 -8.26
N ALA A 76 6.88 14.57 -7.27
CA ALA A 76 8.01 15.42 -6.96
C ALA A 76 9.26 14.61 -6.56
N ASP A 77 9.08 13.53 -5.82
CA ASP A 77 10.18 12.62 -5.45
C ASP A 77 10.67 11.78 -6.66
N ILE A 78 9.78 11.36 -7.55
CA ILE A 78 10.14 10.71 -8.81
C ILE A 78 11.02 11.65 -9.65
N ARG A 79 10.69 12.94 -9.72
CA ARG A 79 11.45 13.93 -10.50
C ARG A 79 12.85 14.24 -9.94
N LYS A 80 13.14 13.86 -8.69
CA LYS A 80 14.51 13.93 -8.14
C LYS A 80 15.41 12.82 -8.69
N VAL A 81 14.84 11.71 -9.18
CA VAL A 81 15.60 10.56 -9.66
C VAL A 81 15.55 10.37 -11.19
N THR A 82 14.54 10.94 -11.88
CA THR A 82 14.42 10.83 -13.34
C THR A 82 13.52 11.92 -13.94
N ASP A 83 13.93 12.44 -15.11
CA ASP A 83 13.13 13.34 -15.95
C ASP A 83 12.35 12.61 -17.05
N LYS A 84 12.50 11.27 -17.16
CA LYS A 84 11.83 10.48 -18.20
C LYS A 84 10.31 10.61 -18.11
N PRO A 85 9.58 10.48 -19.23
CA PRO A 85 8.13 10.51 -19.25
C PRO A 85 7.55 9.36 -18.43
N ILE A 86 6.54 9.64 -17.60
CA ILE A 86 5.76 8.61 -16.95
C ILE A 86 4.73 8.11 -17.96
N LYS A 87 4.90 6.87 -18.43
CA LYS A 87 4.05 6.29 -19.48
C LYS A 87 2.89 5.47 -18.90
N TYR A 88 3.15 4.78 -17.80
CA TYR A 88 2.20 3.83 -17.24
C TYR A 88 2.05 4.00 -15.72
N VAL A 89 0.83 3.79 -15.26
CA VAL A 89 0.50 3.56 -13.86
C VAL A 89 -0.13 2.17 -13.78
N VAL A 90 0.29 1.36 -12.85
CA VAL A 90 -0.35 0.08 -12.52
C VAL A 90 -0.88 0.15 -11.11
N ASN A 91 -2.18 -0.05 -10.93
CA ASN A 91 -2.73 -0.26 -9.59
C ASN A 91 -2.67 -1.74 -9.24
N THR A 92 -2.05 -2.07 -8.10
CA THR A 92 -2.03 -3.42 -7.56
C THR A 92 -3.43 -3.88 -7.18
N HIS A 93 -4.27 -2.94 -6.74
CA HIS A 93 -5.69 -3.12 -6.45
C HIS A 93 -6.42 -1.78 -6.35
N ALA A 94 -7.74 -1.80 -6.14
CA ALA A 94 -8.60 -0.62 -6.27
C ALA A 94 -8.83 0.17 -4.96
N HIS A 95 -8.17 -0.17 -3.84
CA HIS A 95 -8.36 0.58 -2.60
C HIS A 95 -7.81 2.01 -2.72
N LEU A 96 -8.41 2.90 -1.92
CA LEU A 96 -8.19 4.35 -2.04
C LEU A 96 -6.73 4.75 -1.87
N ASP A 97 -6.02 4.13 -0.97
CA ASP A 97 -4.61 4.42 -0.64
C ASP A 97 -3.60 3.89 -1.67
N HIS A 98 -4.08 3.18 -2.70
CA HIS A 98 -3.29 2.70 -3.83
C HIS A 98 -3.69 3.34 -5.18
N ALA A 99 -4.95 3.83 -5.30
CA ALA A 99 -5.48 4.22 -6.60
C ALA A 99 -5.97 5.67 -6.71
N PHE A 100 -6.24 6.40 -5.62
CA PHE A 100 -6.89 7.71 -5.71
C PHE A 100 -5.93 8.83 -6.15
N GLY A 101 -4.61 8.63 -6.09
CA GLY A 101 -3.62 9.52 -6.69
C GLY A 101 -3.46 9.36 -8.21
N ASN A 102 -4.17 8.43 -8.88
CA ASN A 102 -4.10 8.21 -10.33
C ASN A 102 -4.26 9.50 -11.15
N CYS A 103 -5.09 10.43 -10.68
CA CYS A 103 -5.40 11.68 -11.37
C CYS A 103 -4.14 12.54 -11.63
N VAL A 104 -3.15 12.49 -10.76
CA VAL A 104 -1.88 13.23 -10.93
C VAL A 104 -1.12 12.73 -12.16
N PHE A 105 -1.00 11.43 -12.29
CA PHE A 105 -0.24 10.80 -13.36
C PHE A 105 -1.03 10.78 -14.68
N ALA A 106 -2.35 10.61 -14.62
CA ALA A 106 -3.21 10.68 -15.79
C ALA A 106 -3.17 12.08 -16.45
N ARG A 107 -3.07 13.15 -15.66
CA ARG A 107 -2.90 14.53 -16.17
C ARG A 107 -1.57 14.73 -16.94
N LEU A 108 -0.57 13.86 -16.69
CA LEU A 108 0.68 13.83 -17.45
C LEU A 108 0.62 12.96 -18.71
N GLY A 109 -0.55 12.36 -19.01
CA GLY A 109 -0.76 11.47 -20.14
C GLY A 109 -0.38 10.00 -19.86
N ALA A 110 -0.12 9.61 -18.63
CA ALA A 110 0.15 8.23 -18.29
C ALA A 110 -1.10 7.35 -18.45
N THR A 111 -0.92 6.16 -19.02
CA THR A 111 -1.99 5.16 -19.13
C THR A 111 -2.14 4.41 -17.80
N VAL A 112 -3.31 4.50 -17.17
CA VAL A 112 -3.64 3.76 -15.95
C VAL A 112 -4.10 2.35 -16.31
N ILE A 113 -3.50 1.35 -15.67
CA ILE A 113 -3.70 -0.09 -15.91
C ILE A 113 -4.12 -0.77 -14.62
N SER A 114 -5.08 -1.68 -14.68
CA SER A 114 -5.44 -2.55 -13.57
C SER A 114 -6.00 -3.89 -14.06
N HIS A 115 -6.24 -4.82 -13.14
CA HIS A 115 -7.07 -5.98 -13.44
C HIS A 115 -8.53 -5.56 -13.70
N THR A 116 -9.20 -6.29 -14.59
CA THR A 116 -10.59 -5.98 -14.99
C THR A 116 -11.57 -5.95 -13.80
N ALA A 117 -11.40 -6.84 -12.79
CA ALA A 117 -12.28 -6.86 -11.62
C ALA A 117 -12.09 -5.60 -10.75
N ASP A 118 -10.85 -5.13 -10.60
CA ASP A 118 -10.57 -3.93 -9.80
C ASP A 118 -11.03 -2.64 -10.49
N ARG A 119 -10.94 -2.57 -11.82
CA ARG A 119 -11.61 -1.48 -12.55
C ARG A 119 -13.11 -1.46 -12.25
N LYS A 120 -13.80 -2.60 -12.33
CA LYS A 120 -15.23 -2.70 -12.00
C LYS A 120 -15.52 -2.34 -10.55
N LEU A 121 -14.64 -2.71 -9.62
CA LEU A 121 -14.77 -2.32 -8.22
C LEU A 121 -14.68 -0.80 -8.07
N LEU A 122 -13.67 -0.17 -8.66
CA LEU A 122 -13.47 1.27 -8.62
C LEU A 122 -14.67 2.03 -9.27
N GLU A 123 -15.20 1.53 -10.39
CA GLU A 123 -16.40 2.08 -11.04
C GLU A 123 -17.62 2.01 -10.12
N ARG A 124 -17.76 0.93 -9.36
CA ARG A 124 -18.91 0.72 -8.46
C ARG A 124 -18.85 1.56 -7.19
N VAL A 125 -17.66 1.73 -6.58
CA VAL A 125 -17.55 2.33 -5.25
C VAL A 125 -16.68 3.59 -5.18
N GLY A 126 -15.84 3.87 -6.18
CA GLY A 126 -14.82 4.92 -6.09
C GLY A 126 -15.40 6.32 -5.85
N ALA A 127 -16.42 6.70 -6.60
CA ALA A 127 -17.06 8.02 -6.47
C ALA A 127 -17.76 8.17 -5.11
N ASP A 128 -18.46 7.13 -4.64
CA ASP A 128 -19.12 7.14 -3.34
C ASP A 128 -18.10 7.13 -2.19
N THR A 129 -17.00 6.41 -2.33
CA THR A 129 -15.88 6.44 -1.38
C THR A 129 -15.30 7.84 -1.26
N LEU A 130 -15.00 8.49 -2.39
CA LEU A 130 -14.48 9.87 -2.39
C LEU A 130 -15.46 10.86 -1.76
N LYS A 131 -16.75 10.73 -2.07
CA LYS A 131 -17.80 11.57 -1.49
C LYS A 131 -17.92 11.40 0.03
N ASN A 132 -17.74 10.19 0.53
CA ASN A 132 -17.89 9.83 1.94
C ASN A 132 -16.53 9.62 2.63
N ILE A 133 -15.52 10.36 2.20
CA ILE A 133 -14.12 10.16 2.63
C ILE A 133 -13.92 10.31 4.15
N GLY A 134 -14.79 11.04 4.82
CA GLY A 134 -14.81 11.18 6.28
C GLY A 134 -14.95 9.85 7.03
N ASN A 135 -15.57 8.83 6.41
CA ASN A 135 -15.67 7.48 6.98
C ASN A 135 -14.30 6.80 7.15
N PHE A 136 -13.29 7.29 6.44
CA PHE A 136 -11.90 6.83 6.49
C PHE A 136 -11.01 7.74 7.33
N GLY A 137 -11.59 8.70 8.08
CA GLY A 137 -10.84 9.63 8.92
C GLY A 137 -10.13 10.74 8.15
N LEU A 138 -10.47 10.93 6.87
CA LEU A 138 -9.94 11.99 6.01
C LEU A 138 -10.88 13.19 6.01
N LYS A 139 -10.31 14.36 5.75
CA LYS A 139 -11.04 15.60 5.59
C LYS A 139 -11.12 16.00 4.11
N PRO A 140 -12.10 16.83 3.71
CA PRO A 140 -12.19 17.30 2.32
C PRO A 140 -10.90 17.96 1.82
N GLU A 141 -10.18 18.70 2.66
CA GLU A 141 -8.91 19.34 2.32
C GLU A 141 -7.77 18.33 2.03
N ASP A 142 -7.82 17.14 2.61
CA ASP A 142 -6.84 16.08 2.32
C ASP A 142 -7.02 15.52 0.90
N MET A 143 -8.25 15.64 0.36
CA MET A 143 -8.63 15.15 -0.97
C MET A 143 -8.70 16.25 -2.03
N ALA A 144 -8.30 17.47 -1.70
CA ALA A 144 -8.35 18.58 -2.64
C ALA A 144 -7.66 18.24 -3.98
N GLY A 145 -8.36 18.45 -5.11
CA GLY A 145 -7.86 18.12 -6.44
C GLY A 145 -7.88 16.64 -6.81
N THR A 146 -8.34 15.76 -5.90
CA THR A 146 -8.46 14.32 -6.17
C THR A 146 -9.72 14.04 -7.01
N GLU A 147 -9.53 13.31 -8.09
CA GLU A 147 -10.58 12.84 -8.98
C GLU A 147 -10.40 11.34 -9.21
N ILE A 148 -11.50 10.61 -9.27
CA ILE A 148 -11.43 9.18 -9.59
C ILE A 148 -11.09 9.00 -11.07
N VAL A 149 -9.93 8.42 -11.35
CA VAL A 149 -9.51 8.06 -12.70
C VAL A 149 -9.60 6.56 -12.84
N TYR A 150 -10.47 6.12 -13.71
CA TYR A 150 -10.66 4.71 -14.02
C TYR A 150 -9.54 4.21 -14.94
N PRO A 151 -9.00 3.01 -14.72
CA PRO A 151 -8.00 2.42 -15.59
C PRO A 151 -8.46 2.36 -17.05
N ALA A 152 -7.68 2.96 -17.96
CA ALA A 152 -7.97 2.97 -19.38
C ALA A 152 -7.65 1.64 -20.08
N LEU A 153 -6.68 0.90 -19.52
CA LEU A 153 -6.27 -0.40 -20.00
C LEU A 153 -6.48 -1.45 -18.91
N THR A 154 -7.09 -2.58 -19.25
CA THR A 154 -7.31 -3.68 -18.31
C THR A 154 -6.85 -5.00 -18.87
N PHE A 155 -6.51 -5.93 -17.98
CA PHE A 155 -6.17 -7.32 -18.32
C PHE A 155 -6.84 -8.29 -17.35
N SER A 156 -6.86 -9.57 -17.69
CA SER A 156 -7.58 -10.61 -16.91
C SER A 156 -6.67 -11.69 -16.31
N ASP A 157 -5.44 -11.83 -16.81
CA ASP A 157 -4.51 -12.86 -16.32
C ASP A 157 -3.08 -12.32 -16.19
N ARG A 158 -2.40 -12.08 -17.29
CA ARG A 158 -1.03 -11.54 -17.33
C ARG A 158 -0.90 -10.48 -18.40
N MET A 159 0.00 -9.51 -18.13
CA MET A 159 0.42 -8.53 -19.12
C MET A 159 1.91 -8.24 -18.91
N GLN A 160 2.65 -8.11 -19.99
CA GLN A 160 4.02 -7.64 -19.96
C GLN A 160 4.09 -6.22 -20.50
N ILE A 161 4.81 -5.36 -19.81
CA ILE A 161 5.13 -4.00 -20.27
C ILE A 161 6.62 -3.92 -20.50
N ASP A 162 7.00 -3.59 -21.72
CA ASP A 162 8.38 -3.32 -22.10
C ASP A 162 8.66 -1.82 -22.00
N LEU A 163 9.66 -1.46 -21.22
CA LEU A 163 10.13 -0.09 -21.04
C LEU A 163 11.40 0.20 -21.87
N GLY A 164 11.72 -0.69 -22.83
CA GLY A 164 12.81 -0.57 -23.78
C GLY A 164 14.09 -1.33 -23.39
N ASP A 165 14.44 -1.39 -22.13
CA ASP A 165 15.57 -2.15 -21.57
C ASP A 165 15.20 -2.83 -20.24
N GLU A 166 13.97 -2.67 -19.82
CA GLU A 166 13.43 -3.30 -18.63
C GLU A 166 12.02 -3.83 -18.91
N ALA A 167 11.78 -5.12 -18.67
CA ALA A 167 10.48 -5.75 -18.80
C ALA A 167 9.84 -5.89 -17.43
N VAL A 168 8.54 -5.56 -17.34
CA VAL A 168 7.74 -5.66 -16.12
C VAL A 168 6.57 -6.58 -16.39
N GLU A 169 6.38 -7.58 -15.54
CA GLU A 169 5.25 -8.51 -15.62
C GLU A 169 4.17 -8.12 -14.61
N LEU A 170 2.96 -7.91 -15.10
CA LEU A 170 1.75 -7.75 -14.31
C LEU A 170 1.05 -9.10 -14.22
N ILE A 171 0.89 -9.63 -13.02
CA ILE A 171 0.39 -10.98 -12.80
C ILE A 171 -0.84 -10.90 -11.90
N ARG A 172 -2.00 -11.29 -12.45
CA ARG A 172 -3.20 -11.49 -11.65
C ARG A 172 -2.96 -12.65 -10.69
N VAL A 173 -3.29 -12.46 -9.43
CA VAL A 173 -3.30 -13.54 -8.43
C VAL A 173 -4.73 -14.02 -8.18
N ALA A 174 -4.88 -15.17 -7.51
CA ALA A 174 -6.21 -15.64 -7.12
C ALA A 174 -6.94 -14.54 -6.31
N PRO A 175 -8.29 -14.54 -6.25
CA PRO A 175 -8.99 -13.68 -5.31
C PRO A 175 -8.35 -13.78 -3.93
N SER A 176 -7.88 -12.65 -3.41
CA SER A 176 -7.03 -12.60 -2.22
C SER A 176 -7.40 -11.39 -1.37
N HIS A 177 -6.59 -10.34 -1.32
CA HIS A 177 -6.94 -9.08 -0.65
C HIS A 177 -8.14 -8.40 -1.33
N THR A 178 -8.16 -8.38 -2.67
CA THR A 178 -9.33 -8.07 -3.50
C THR A 178 -9.53 -9.18 -4.54
N GLU A 179 -10.67 -9.13 -5.26
CA GLU A 179 -10.95 -10.05 -6.37
C GLU A 179 -9.94 -9.89 -7.52
N GLY A 180 -9.50 -8.66 -7.76
CA GLY A 180 -8.65 -8.28 -8.89
C GLY A 180 -7.21 -7.95 -8.50
N SER A 181 -6.73 -8.39 -7.34
CA SER A 181 -5.35 -8.12 -6.90
C SER A 181 -4.31 -8.57 -7.93
N VAL A 182 -3.32 -7.71 -8.14
CA VAL A 182 -2.21 -7.88 -9.08
C VAL A 182 -0.90 -7.73 -8.33
N VAL A 183 0.08 -8.53 -8.69
CA VAL A 183 1.47 -8.30 -8.31
C VAL A 183 2.26 -7.83 -9.53
N VAL A 184 3.25 -6.97 -9.29
CA VAL A 184 4.10 -6.40 -10.35
C VAL A 184 5.52 -6.94 -10.16
N TYR A 185 5.96 -7.76 -11.10
CA TYR A 185 7.24 -8.45 -11.03
C TYR A 185 8.26 -7.85 -12.00
N VAL A 186 9.47 -7.61 -11.51
CA VAL A 186 10.62 -7.15 -12.29
C VAL A 186 11.65 -8.28 -12.33
N PRO A 187 11.59 -9.17 -13.36
CA PRO A 187 12.38 -10.40 -13.41
C PRO A 187 13.89 -10.16 -13.34
N SER A 188 14.38 -9.16 -14.08
CA SER A 188 15.81 -8.80 -14.14
C SER A 188 16.39 -8.40 -12.78
N LYS A 189 15.53 -8.00 -11.83
CA LYS A 189 15.89 -7.54 -10.47
C LYS A 189 15.46 -8.51 -9.39
N LYS A 190 14.75 -9.60 -9.75
CA LYS A 190 14.11 -10.54 -8.80
C LYS A 190 13.30 -9.81 -7.72
N LEU A 191 12.57 -8.76 -8.12
CA LEU A 191 11.88 -7.84 -7.26
C LEU A 191 10.39 -7.87 -7.55
N LEU A 192 9.57 -7.95 -6.50
CA LEU A 192 8.12 -8.04 -6.58
C LEU A 192 7.48 -6.91 -5.79
N PHE A 193 6.61 -6.13 -6.42
CA PHE A 193 5.63 -5.32 -5.73
C PHE A 193 4.41 -6.21 -5.47
N ALA A 194 4.17 -6.51 -4.22
CA ALA A 194 3.12 -7.45 -3.82
C ALA A 194 1.76 -6.76 -3.59
N GLY A 195 1.73 -5.43 -3.50
CA GLY A 195 0.55 -4.74 -3.00
C GLY A 195 0.12 -5.35 -1.66
N ASP A 196 -1.16 -5.30 -1.38
CA ASP A 196 -1.75 -5.76 -0.13
C ASP A 196 -1.88 -7.30 -0.01
N ILE A 197 -1.18 -8.04 -0.88
CA ILE A 197 -0.91 -9.45 -0.63
C ILE A 197 0.04 -9.62 0.56
N LEU A 198 0.87 -8.62 0.82
CA LEU A 198 1.80 -8.62 1.94
C LEU A 198 1.70 -7.33 2.77
N PHE A 199 1.50 -7.51 4.07
CA PHE A 199 1.61 -6.51 5.12
C PHE A 199 2.73 -6.95 6.06
N THR A 200 3.76 -6.15 6.23
CA THR A 200 4.90 -6.46 7.08
C THR A 200 4.96 -5.49 8.26
N ASP A 201 4.99 -6.01 9.50
CA ASP A 201 4.89 -5.22 10.73
C ASP A 201 3.64 -4.30 10.79
N PHE A 202 2.59 -4.68 10.06
CA PHE A 202 1.34 -3.94 9.89
C PHE A 202 0.16 -4.91 9.93
N HIS A 203 -0.88 -4.65 10.75
CA HIS A 203 -2.07 -5.49 10.79
C HIS A 203 -2.88 -5.33 9.50
N PRO A 204 -3.16 -6.43 8.76
CA PRO A 204 -3.77 -6.35 7.44
C PRO A 204 -5.25 -5.97 7.49
N PHE A 205 -5.73 -5.32 6.44
CA PHE A 205 -7.15 -5.18 6.17
C PHE A 205 -7.67 -6.46 5.51
N LEU A 206 -8.69 -7.10 6.12
CA LEU A 206 -9.20 -8.40 5.70
C LEU A 206 -10.65 -8.34 5.18
N ALA A 207 -11.33 -7.20 5.29
CA ALA A 207 -12.78 -7.12 5.08
C ALA A 207 -13.24 -7.58 3.70
N ASP A 208 -12.50 -7.23 2.65
CA ASP A 208 -12.83 -7.54 1.24
C ASP A 208 -12.16 -8.83 0.75
N GLY A 209 -11.29 -9.42 1.58
CA GLY A 209 -10.42 -10.51 1.16
C GLY A 209 -11.06 -11.90 1.15
N ASP A 210 -10.55 -12.78 0.29
CA ASP A 210 -10.73 -14.24 0.36
C ASP A 210 -9.50 -14.88 1.00
N ILE A 211 -9.58 -15.24 2.28
CA ILE A 211 -8.46 -15.81 3.04
C ILE A 211 -7.92 -17.09 2.38
N ALA A 212 -8.79 -17.95 1.87
CA ALA A 212 -8.37 -19.19 1.23
C ALA A 212 -7.63 -18.93 -0.09
N GLY A 213 -8.13 -18.02 -0.91
CA GLY A 213 -7.45 -17.57 -2.13
C GLY A 213 -6.14 -16.84 -1.81
N TRP A 214 -6.14 -16.02 -0.76
CA TRP A 214 -4.95 -15.29 -0.34
C TRP A 214 -3.81 -16.21 0.10
N THR A 215 -4.12 -17.25 0.88
CA THR A 215 -3.11 -18.25 1.26
C THR A 215 -2.56 -19.03 0.06
N ARG A 216 -3.42 -19.38 -0.93
CA ARG A 216 -2.96 -19.99 -2.20
C ARG A 216 -2.07 -19.04 -3.00
N THR A 217 -2.43 -17.75 -3.04
CA THR A 217 -1.60 -16.72 -3.67
C THR A 217 -0.21 -16.66 -3.04
N ILE A 218 -0.13 -16.63 -1.70
CA ILE A 218 1.15 -16.61 -1.01
C ILE A 218 1.98 -17.86 -1.34
N ASP A 219 1.36 -19.04 -1.39
CA ASP A 219 2.06 -20.29 -1.78
C ASP A 219 2.63 -20.19 -3.21
N ALA A 220 1.88 -19.62 -4.15
CA ALA A 220 2.37 -19.40 -5.50
C ALA A 220 3.54 -18.42 -5.54
N LEU A 221 3.46 -17.28 -4.81
CA LEU A 221 4.54 -16.31 -4.74
C LEU A 221 5.83 -16.88 -4.12
N LEU A 222 5.71 -17.80 -3.17
CA LEU A 222 6.86 -18.47 -2.56
C LEU A 222 7.66 -19.30 -3.57
N THR A 223 7.04 -19.78 -4.66
CA THR A 223 7.72 -20.55 -5.72
C THR A 223 8.41 -19.67 -6.76
N MET A 224 8.10 -18.38 -6.84
CA MET A 224 8.72 -17.46 -7.80
C MET A 224 10.20 -17.21 -7.48
N ASP A 225 10.99 -16.87 -8.51
CA ASP A 225 12.38 -16.44 -8.34
C ASP A 225 12.43 -14.97 -7.89
N VAL A 226 12.06 -14.72 -6.64
CA VAL A 226 11.99 -13.40 -6.01
C VAL A 226 12.93 -13.36 -4.82
N GLU A 227 13.74 -12.30 -4.73
CA GLU A 227 14.67 -12.06 -3.62
C GLU A 227 14.17 -10.93 -2.70
N ARG A 228 13.50 -9.91 -3.27
CA ARG A 228 12.99 -8.74 -2.53
C ARG A 228 11.53 -8.49 -2.87
N ILE A 229 10.74 -8.16 -1.84
CA ILE A 229 9.31 -7.92 -1.95
C ILE A 229 9.00 -6.57 -1.35
N ILE A 230 8.35 -5.71 -2.15
CA ILE A 230 7.75 -4.48 -1.68
C ILE A 230 6.32 -4.82 -1.26
N PRO A 231 5.99 -4.82 0.04
CA PRO A 231 4.62 -5.04 0.50
C PRO A 231 3.73 -3.84 0.18
N GLY A 232 2.41 -3.99 0.29
CA GLY A 232 1.51 -2.83 0.24
C GLY A 232 1.75 -1.89 1.41
N HIS A 233 2.04 -2.44 2.60
CA HIS A 233 2.34 -1.68 3.82
C HIS A 233 3.51 -2.30 4.57
N GLY A 234 4.39 -1.44 5.09
CA GLY A 234 5.52 -1.84 5.93
C GLY A 234 6.87 -1.83 5.21
N PRO A 235 7.94 -2.34 5.85
CA PRO A 235 9.29 -2.31 5.33
C PRO A 235 9.53 -3.28 4.18
N LEU A 236 10.64 -3.06 3.44
CA LEU A 236 11.13 -4.01 2.43
C LEU A 236 11.23 -5.41 3.02
N SER A 237 10.74 -6.38 2.30
CA SER A 237 10.42 -7.73 2.78
C SER A 237 11.02 -8.81 1.87
N GLY A 238 10.82 -10.07 2.27
CA GLY A 238 11.22 -11.24 1.53
C GLY A 238 10.27 -12.42 1.73
N LYS A 239 10.68 -13.60 1.30
CA LYS A 239 9.84 -14.81 1.36
C LYS A 239 9.45 -15.25 2.78
N ASN A 240 10.26 -14.89 3.80
CA ASN A 240 9.89 -15.21 5.19
C ASN A 240 8.67 -14.39 5.63
N ASP A 241 8.59 -13.11 5.24
CA ASP A 241 7.45 -12.26 5.56
C ASP A 241 6.15 -12.77 4.91
N LEU A 242 6.23 -13.36 3.69
CA LEU A 242 5.10 -14.06 3.08
C LEU A 242 4.63 -15.27 3.92
N LYS A 243 5.56 -16.07 4.48
CA LYS A 243 5.22 -17.19 5.34
C LYS A 243 4.56 -16.72 6.64
N GLU A 244 5.10 -15.66 7.24
CA GLU A 244 4.53 -15.04 8.43
C GLU A 244 3.14 -14.46 8.17
N MET A 245 2.96 -13.79 7.01
CA MET A 245 1.64 -13.30 6.61
C MET A 245 0.63 -14.43 6.44
N LYS A 246 1.01 -15.53 5.79
CA LYS A 246 0.14 -16.72 5.67
C LYS A 246 -0.26 -17.27 7.03
N ALA A 247 0.70 -17.43 7.94
CA ALA A 247 0.44 -17.92 9.30
C ALA A 247 -0.51 -16.96 10.06
N TYR A 248 -0.30 -15.65 9.91
CA TYR A 248 -1.18 -14.62 10.49
C TYR A 248 -2.61 -14.77 9.98
N LEU A 249 -2.82 -14.87 8.65
CA LEU A 249 -4.14 -15.00 8.05
C LEU A 249 -4.90 -16.23 8.57
N LEU A 250 -4.24 -17.38 8.61
CA LEU A 250 -4.83 -18.63 9.09
C LEU A 250 -5.19 -18.57 10.58
N LEU A 251 -4.29 -18.01 11.40
CA LEU A 251 -4.52 -17.86 12.84
C LEU A 251 -5.67 -16.88 13.11
N PHE A 252 -5.67 -15.74 12.42
CA PHE A 252 -6.74 -14.73 12.56
C PHE A 252 -8.11 -15.34 12.20
N ASP A 253 -8.21 -15.96 11.02
CA ASP A 253 -9.48 -16.51 10.52
C ASP A 253 -10.02 -17.61 11.45
N SER A 254 -9.16 -18.56 11.85
CA SER A 254 -9.53 -19.65 12.76
C SER A 254 -10.01 -19.11 14.11
N LYS A 255 -9.23 -18.23 14.73
CA LYS A 255 -9.56 -17.74 16.08
C LYS A 255 -10.74 -16.76 16.08
N ALA A 256 -10.84 -15.91 15.07
CA ALA A 256 -11.98 -15.00 14.93
C ALA A 256 -13.29 -15.76 14.74
N ARG A 257 -13.31 -16.84 13.93
CA ARG A 257 -14.51 -17.69 13.79
C ARG A 257 -14.88 -18.38 15.09
N GLU A 258 -13.92 -18.94 15.82
CA GLU A 258 -14.13 -19.58 17.12
C GLU A 258 -14.80 -18.60 18.11
N LEU A 259 -14.25 -17.39 18.25
CA LEU A 259 -14.75 -16.38 19.18
C LEU A 259 -16.10 -15.81 18.75
N ALA A 260 -16.31 -15.55 17.45
CA ALA A 260 -17.55 -15.03 16.90
C ALA A 260 -18.72 -16.04 17.02
N ALA A 261 -18.43 -17.34 17.15
CA ALA A 261 -19.46 -18.35 17.41
C ALA A 261 -20.12 -18.23 18.79
N THR A 262 -19.42 -17.60 19.76
CA THR A 262 -19.85 -17.52 21.16
C THR A 262 -20.06 -16.08 21.66
N SER A 263 -19.60 -15.06 20.90
CA SER A 263 -19.72 -13.65 21.27
C SER A 263 -20.05 -12.78 20.06
N GLN A 264 -20.80 -11.68 20.30
CA GLN A 264 -21.05 -10.60 19.34
C GLN A 264 -20.34 -9.31 19.77
N ASP A 265 -19.57 -9.34 20.84
CA ASP A 265 -18.82 -8.21 21.35
C ASP A 265 -17.49 -8.07 20.57
N VAL A 266 -17.43 -7.06 19.70
CA VAL A 266 -16.25 -6.78 18.86
C VAL A 266 -14.99 -6.55 19.69
N ASP A 267 -15.10 -5.77 20.76
CA ASP A 267 -13.95 -5.37 21.57
C ASP A 267 -13.40 -6.56 22.38
N ALA A 268 -14.31 -7.39 22.93
CA ALA A 268 -13.92 -8.62 23.63
C ALA A 268 -13.21 -9.60 22.68
N ILE A 269 -13.75 -9.81 21.46
CA ILE A 269 -13.12 -10.69 20.45
C ILE A 269 -11.76 -10.13 20.04
N ALA A 270 -11.66 -8.82 19.76
CA ALA A 270 -10.42 -8.18 19.39
C ALA A 270 -9.35 -8.28 20.49
N ALA A 271 -9.75 -8.15 21.76
CA ALA A 271 -8.86 -8.30 22.90
C ALA A 271 -8.28 -9.73 23.01
N GLU A 272 -9.10 -10.76 22.77
CA GLU A 272 -8.63 -12.15 22.74
C GLU A 272 -7.69 -12.43 21.54
N LEU A 273 -8.03 -11.88 20.36
CA LEU A 273 -7.16 -11.98 19.18
C LEU A 273 -5.79 -11.34 19.43
N LYS A 274 -5.73 -10.18 20.06
CA LYS A 274 -4.45 -9.50 20.39
C LYS A 274 -3.53 -10.32 21.30
N LYS A 275 -4.07 -11.23 22.10
CA LYS A 275 -3.25 -12.10 22.96
C LYS A 275 -2.51 -13.20 22.19
N VAL A 276 -3.06 -13.62 21.05
CA VAL A 276 -2.57 -14.77 20.28
C VAL A 276 -1.90 -14.41 18.96
N LEU A 277 -2.29 -13.26 18.37
CA LEU A 277 -1.70 -12.80 17.12
C LEU A 277 -0.25 -12.34 17.29
N PRO A 278 0.61 -12.54 16.29
CA PRO A 278 1.94 -11.94 16.27
C PRO A 278 1.82 -10.40 16.45
N LYS A 279 2.68 -9.85 17.30
CA LYS A 279 2.75 -8.40 17.48
C LYS A 279 3.19 -7.71 16.20
N ARG A 280 2.50 -6.62 15.85
CA ARG A 280 2.84 -5.73 14.75
C ARG A 280 2.75 -4.30 15.26
N SER A 281 3.65 -3.44 14.81
CA SER A 281 3.77 -2.09 15.38
C SER A 281 2.70 -1.13 14.87
N MET A 282 2.01 -1.47 13.76
CA MET A 282 1.11 -0.54 13.06
C MET A 282 -0.28 -1.12 12.84
N ALA A 283 -1.27 -0.23 12.81
CA ALA A 283 -2.67 -0.49 12.45
C ALA A 283 -3.39 -1.51 13.37
N GLU A 284 -3.10 -1.56 14.67
CA GLU A 284 -3.74 -2.49 15.63
C GLU A 284 -5.28 -2.38 15.61
N TRP A 285 -5.83 -1.21 15.30
CA TRP A 285 -7.27 -0.99 15.16
C TRP A 285 -7.92 -1.84 14.05
N MET A 286 -7.15 -2.31 13.07
CA MET A 286 -7.63 -3.22 12.01
C MET A 286 -8.14 -4.54 12.58
N ILE A 287 -7.66 -4.98 13.75
CA ILE A 287 -8.14 -6.22 14.37
C ILE A 287 -9.64 -6.12 14.66
N ALA A 288 -10.06 -5.08 15.38
CA ALA A 288 -11.46 -4.84 15.69
C ALA A 288 -12.31 -4.59 14.43
N TYR A 289 -11.77 -3.81 13.48
CA TYR A 289 -12.43 -3.54 12.21
C TYR A 289 -12.70 -4.84 11.42
N ASN A 290 -11.71 -5.70 11.29
CA ASN A 290 -11.85 -6.99 10.60
C ASN A 290 -12.85 -7.92 11.29
N VAL A 291 -12.84 -7.96 12.63
CA VAL A 291 -13.85 -8.72 13.40
C VAL A 291 -15.25 -8.24 13.06
N LYS A 292 -15.49 -6.94 13.16
CA LYS A 292 -16.79 -6.32 12.88
C LYS A 292 -17.25 -6.59 11.45
N SER A 293 -16.41 -6.28 10.48
CA SER A 293 -16.81 -6.28 9.06
C SER A 293 -16.92 -7.69 8.46
N ARG A 294 -16.08 -8.63 8.91
CA ARG A 294 -15.98 -9.94 8.28
C ARG A 294 -16.70 -11.05 9.04
N TYR A 295 -16.72 -11.00 10.37
CA TYR A 295 -17.19 -12.12 11.19
C TYR A 295 -18.51 -11.84 11.90
N LEU A 296 -18.85 -10.57 12.14
CA LEU A 296 -20.08 -10.17 12.82
C LEU A 296 -21.05 -9.36 11.94
N GLY A 297 -20.59 -8.76 10.84
CA GLY A 297 -21.37 -7.84 10.00
C GLY A 297 -22.29 -8.48 8.95
N LYS A 298 -22.37 -9.80 8.87
CA LYS A 298 -23.25 -10.52 7.92
C LYS A 298 -24.28 -11.34 8.67
N LYS A 299 -25.40 -10.69 8.97
CA LYS A 299 -26.69 -11.37 9.12
C LYS A 299 -27.66 -10.88 8.05
#